data_20b53b48ebdc89a584105c03f8a18582
#
_entry.id   20b53b48ebdc89a584105c03f8a18582
#
_cell.length_a   1.000
_cell.length_b   1.000
_cell.length_c   1.000
_cell.angle_alpha   90.00
_cell.angle_beta   90.00
_cell.angle_gamma   90.00
#
_symmetry.space_group_name_H-M   'P 1'
#
loop_
_entity.id
_entity.type
_entity.pdbx_description
1 polymer ?
#
loop_
_entity_poly.entity_id
_entity_poly.type
_entity_poly.pdbx_seq_one_letter_code
_entity_poly.pdbx_strand_id
1 'polypeptide(L)'
;MNIQERVARVLEEALELAQAHDLPLYTIHRLIDRVWSRPKGDPAQELGGLGVTLLGYAEAAGLDADEQESIELARVLNVDPEKFRIKHDQKGREGVSPSLDARATA
;
A
#
# COMPACT_ATOMS: atom_id res chain seq x y z
N MET A 1 6.33 12.91 -6.14
CA MET A 1 5.93 11.49 -6.24
C MET A 1 4.72 11.37 -7.15
N ASN A 2 4.81 10.57 -8.19
CA ASN A 2 3.72 10.42 -9.16
C ASN A 2 2.64 9.44 -8.67
N ILE A 3 1.54 9.36 -9.44
CA ILE A 3 0.41 8.49 -9.06
C ILE A 3 0.80 7.02 -8.98
N GLN A 4 1.64 6.54 -9.90
CA GLN A 4 2.07 5.14 -9.91
C GLN A 4 2.83 4.78 -8.63
N GLU A 5 3.70 5.67 -8.16
CA GLU A 5 4.40 5.47 -6.89
C GLU A 5 3.44 5.44 -5.71
N ARG A 6 2.43 6.32 -5.72
CA ARG A 6 1.42 6.36 -4.66
C ARG A 6 0.65 5.05 -4.60
N VAL A 7 0.24 4.53 -5.74
CA VAL A 7 -0.46 3.25 -5.81
C VAL A 7 0.41 2.11 -5.29
N ALA A 8 1.69 2.10 -5.68
CA ALA A 8 2.63 1.08 -5.20
C ALA A 8 2.78 1.13 -3.67
N ARG A 9 2.78 2.34 -3.07
CA ARG A 9 2.87 2.45 -1.60
C ARG A 9 1.60 1.97 -0.91
N VAL A 10 0.43 2.27 -1.47
CA VAL A 10 -0.84 1.74 -0.94
C VAL A 10 -0.81 0.21 -0.94
N LEU A 11 -0.38 -0.39 -2.05
CA LEU A 11 -0.28 -1.84 -2.14
C LEU A 11 0.71 -2.40 -1.14
N GLU A 12 1.86 -1.76 -0.97
CA GLU A 12 2.86 -2.21 0.00
C GLU A 12 2.31 -2.21 1.42
N GLU A 13 1.60 -1.14 1.81
CA GLU A 13 0.99 -1.07 3.14
C GLU A 13 -0.07 -2.17 3.33
N ALA A 14 -0.86 -2.44 2.29
CA ALA A 14 -1.85 -3.52 2.36
C ALA A 14 -1.19 -4.89 2.52
N LEU A 15 -0.08 -5.12 1.82
CA LEU A 15 0.67 -6.36 1.95
C LEU A 15 1.31 -6.50 3.35
N GLU A 16 1.80 -5.40 3.91
CA GLU A 16 2.35 -5.42 5.27
C GLU A 16 1.27 -5.74 6.30
N LEU A 17 0.06 -5.21 6.11
CA LEU A 17 -1.06 -5.54 6.98
C LEU A 17 -1.42 -7.03 6.87
N ALA A 18 -1.43 -7.57 5.66
CA ALA A 18 -1.68 -8.99 5.43
C ALA A 18 -0.62 -9.85 6.11
N GLN A 19 0.65 -9.45 5.99
CA GLN A 19 1.77 -10.14 6.63
C GLN A 19 1.63 -10.13 8.15
N ALA A 20 1.22 -9.00 8.72
CA ALA A 20 1.04 -8.86 10.17
C ALA A 20 -0.03 -9.80 10.72
N HIS A 21 -0.97 -10.23 9.87
CA HIS A 21 -2.02 -11.19 10.23
C HIS A 21 -1.74 -12.60 9.71
N ASP A 22 -0.53 -12.87 9.26
CA ASP A 22 -0.12 -14.20 8.78
C ASP A 22 -0.97 -14.72 7.63
N LEU A 23 -1.49 -13.81 6.77
CA LEU A 23 -2.21 -14.23 5.57
C LEU A 23 -1.22 -15.01 4.68
N PRO A 24 -1.54 -16.27 4.29
CA PRO A 24 -0.59 -17.09 3.53
C PRO A 24 -0.24 -16.46 2.18
N LEU A 25 1.01 -16.57 1.78
CA LEU A 25 1.49 -16.00 0.52
C LEU A 25 0.71 -16.55 -0.68
N TYR A 26 0.34 -17.83 -0.67
CA TYR A 26 -0.44 -18.40 -1.78
C TYR A 26 -1.81 -17.73 -1.91
N THR A 27 -2.42 -17.26 -0.81
CA THR A 27 -3.68 -16.52 -0.85
C THR A 27 -3.48 -15.18 -1.56
N ILE A 28 -2.37 -14.51 -1.28
CA ILE A 28 -2.04 -13.24 -1.95
C ILE A 28 -1.90 -13.44 -3.45
N HIS A 29 -1.18 -14.49 -3.86
CA HIS A 29 -1.02 -14.81 -5.28
C HIS A 29 -2.37 -15.10 -5.96
N ARG A 30 -3.26 -15.82 -5.29
CA ARG A 30 -4.60 -16.10 -5.82
C ARG A 30 -5.43 -14.83 -5.93
N LEU A 31 -5.30 -13.90 -4.99
CA LEU A 31 -5.99 -12.61 -5.06
C LEU A 31 -5.51 -11.78 -6.24
N ILE A 32 -4.21 -11.79 -6.51
CA ILE A 32 -3.65 -11.13 -7.69
C ILE A 32 -4.28 -11.70 -8.96
N ASP A 33 -4.27 -13.02 -9.11
CA ASP A 33 -4.83 -13.68 -10.28
C ASP A 33 -6.33 -13.36 -10.45
N ARG A 34 -7.07 -13.37 -9.35
CA ARG A 34 -8.50 -13.05 -9.36
C ARG A 34 -8.77 -11.63 -9.84
N VAL A 35 -8.02 -10.66 -9.33
CA VAL A 35 -8.20 -9.25 -9.70
C VAL A 35 -7.84 -9.04 -11.17
N TRP A 36 -6.70 -9.58 -11.61
CA TRP A 36 -6.23 -9.39 -12.98
C TRP A 36 -7.04 -10.16 -14.01
N SER A 37 -7.86 -11.13 -13.60
CA SER A 37 -8.76 -11.84 -14.49
C SER A 37 -10.05 -11.07 -14.80
N ARG A 38 -10.27 -9.94 -14.11
CA ARG A 38 -11.46 -9.11 -14.28
C ARG A 38 -11.13 -7.81 -15.01
N PRO A 39 -12.12 -7.18 -15.67
CA PRO A 39 -11.89 -5.89 -16.30
C PRO A 39 -11.47 -4.83 -15.27
N LYS A 40 -10.70 -3.86 -15.73
CA LYS A 40 -10.28 -2.71 -14.94
C LYS A 40 -11.48 -1.93 -14.42
N GLY A 41 -11.44 -1.54 -13.15
CA GLY A 41 -12.45 -0.66 -12.58
C GLY A 41 -12.10 0.81 -12.72
N ASP A 42 -12.90 1.64 -12.09
CA ASP A 42 -12.70 3.09 -12.07
C ASP A 42 -11.92 3.49 -10.81
N PRO A 43 -10.85 4.30 -10.94
CA PRO A 43 -10.04 4.68 -9.78
C PRO A 43 -10.82 5.29 -8.62
N ALA A 44 -11.80 6.14 -8.88
CA ALA A 44 -12.60 6.76 -7.82
C ALA A 44 -13.42 5.72 -7.06
N GLN A 45 -14.04 4.80 -7.79
CA GLN A 45 -14.81 3.73 -7.18
C GLN A 45 -13.90 2.79 -6.38
N GLU A 46 -12.72 2.47 -6.92
CA GLU A 46 -11.78 1.58 -6.24
C GLU A 46 -11.22 2.22 -4.96
N LEU A 47 -10.99 3.54 -4.96
CA LEU A 47 -10.60 4.25 -3.75
C LEU A 47 -11.70 4.13 -2.68
N GLY A 48 -12.96 4.33 -3.08
CA GLY A 48 -14.08 4.15 -2.15
C GLY A 48 -14.15 2.74 -1.59
N GLY A 49 -13.98 1.74 -2.45
CA GLY A 49 -13.96 0.34 -2.03
C GLY A 49 -12.84 0.03 -1.05
N LEU A 50 -11.66 0.55 -1.30
CA LEU A 50 -10.52 0.38 -0.40
C LEU A 50 -10.82 0.99 0.97
N GLY A 51 -11.40 2.22 1.00
CA GLY A 51 -11.76 2.89 2.24
C GLY A 51 -12.78 2.08 3.06
N VAL A 52 -13.83 1.58 2.41
CA VAL A 52 -14.84 0.75 3.07
C VAL A 52 -14.21 -0.53 3.63
N THR A 53 -13.32 -1.16 2.88
CA THR A 53 -12.63 -2.36 3.31
C THR A 53 -11.77 -2.11 4.55
N LEU A 54 -11.08 -0.97 4.60
CA LEU A 54 -10.27 -0.58 5.75
C LEU A 54 -11.13 -0.34 6.99
N LEU A 55 -12.29 0.30 6.84
CA LEU A 55 -13.21 0.50 7.96
C LEU A 55 -13.72 -0.82 8.50
N GLY A 56 -14.09 -1.75 7.63
CA GLY A 56 -14.52 -3.08 8.04
C GLY A 56 -13.43 -3.85 8.77
N TYR A 57 -12.20 -3.74 8.28
CA TYR A 57 -11.06 -4.34 8.96
C TYR A 57 -10.87 -3.75 10.36
N ALA A 58 -10.87 -2.43 10.48
CA ALA A 58 -10.64 -1.75 11.76
C ALA A 58 -11.68 -2.16 12.79
N GLU A 59 -12.96 -2.24 12.39
CA GLU A 59 -14.02 -2.69 13.27
C GLU A 59 -13.81 -4.13 13.72
N ALA A 60 -13.48 -5.02 12.80
CA ALA A 60 -13.25 -6.43 13.13
C ALA A 60 -12.04 -6.62 14.06
N ALA A 61 -11.01 -5.77 13.92
CA ALA A 61 -9.80 -5.84 14.73
C ALA A 61 -9.94 -5.08 16.07
N GLY A 62 -11.03 -4.36 16.27
CA GLY A 62 -11.21 -3.55 17.49
C GLY A 62 -10.30 -2.33 17.52
N LEU A 63 -9.94 -1.79 16.34
CA LEU A 63 -9.04 -0.65 16.22
C LEU A 63 -9.79 0.58 15.71
N ASP A 64 -9.36 1.76 16.15
CA ASP A 64 -9.86 3.04 15.62
C ASP A 64 -8.93 3.45 14.47
N ALA A 65 -9.46 3.46 13.25
CA ALA A 65 -8.67 3.76 12.06
C ALA A 65 -8.06 5.17 12.10
N ASP A 66 -8.84 6.15 12.55
CA ASP A 66 -8.37 7.54 12.64
C ASP A 66 -7.25 7.69 13.66
N GLU A 67 -7.36 7.01 14.80
CA GLU A 67 -6.33 7.04 15.82
C GLU A 67 -5.03 6.44 15.31
N GLN A 68 -5.09 5.27 14.69
CA GLN A 68 -3.90 4.60 14.17
C GLN A 68 -3.25 5.43 13.06
N GLU A 69 -4.05 6.03 12.19
CA GLU A 69 -3.54 6.91 11.14
C GLU A 69 -2.84 8.13 11.72
N SER A 70 -3.41 8.74 12.76
CA SER A 70 -2.80 9.90 13.42
C SER A 70 -1.48 9.55 14.09
N ILE A 71 -1.40 8.38 14.73
CA ILE A 71 -0.17 7.90 15.36
C ILE A 71 0.91 7.71 14.29
N GLU A 72 0.56 7.06 13.19
CA GLU A 72 1.51 6.79 12.10
C GLU A 72 1.97 8.08 11.42
N LEU A 73 1.06 9.03 11.20
CA LEU A 73 1.41 10.32 10.61
C LEU A 73 2.41 11.07 11.50
N ALA A 74 2.20 11.06 12.82
CA ALA A 74 3.12 11.67 13.76
C ALA A 74 4.51 11.02 13.70
N ARG A 75 4.56 9.69 13.58
CA ARG A 75 5.80 8.95 13.43
C ARG A 75 6.53 9.34 12.15
N VAL A 76 5.81 9.43 11.04
CA VAL A 76 6.38 9.79 9.74
C VAL A 76 6.94 11.22 9.77
N LEU A 77 6.22 12.16 10.38
CA LEU A 77 6.67 13.56 10.49
C LEU A 77 7.93 13.71 11.35
N ASN A 78 8.22 12.76 12.22
CA ASN A 78 9.40 12.76 13.07
C ASN A 78 10.57 11.97 12.49
N VAL A 79 10.42 11.42 11.28
CA VAL A 79 11.49 10.68 10.60
C VAL A 79 12.49 11.68 10.01
N ASP A 80 13.80 11.40 10.18
CA ASP A 80 14.87 12.15 9.56
C ASP A 80 14.68 12.13 8.03
N PRO A 81 14.63 13.33 7.37
CA PRO A 81 14.45 13.40 5.92
C PRO A 81 15.48 12.58 5.13
N GLU A 82 16.72 12.49 5.63
CA GLU A 82 17.77 11.72 4.98
C GLU A 82 17.43 10.21 4.99
N LYS A 83 16.95 9.69 6.12
CA LYS A 83 16.55 8.28 6.22
C LYS A 83 15.38 7.97 5.31
N PHE A 84 14.43 8.90 5.21
CA PHE A 84 13.28 8.74 4.33
C PHE A 84 13.73 8.64 2.87
N ARG A 85 14.66 9.51 2.45
CA ARG A 85 15.20 9.50 1.10
C ARG A 85 15.95 8.21 0.78
N ILE A 86 16.74 7.71 1.73
CA ILE A 86 17.46 6.44 1.57
C ILE A 86 16.49 5.29 1.33
N LYS A 87 15.40 5.22 2.09
CA LYS A 87 14.38 4.18 1.89
C LYS A 87 13.73 4.28 0.51
N HIS A 88 13.45 5.49 0.05
CA HIS A 88 12.86 5.72 -1.27
C HIS A 88 13.80 5.23 -2.38
N ASP A 89 15.07 5.57 -2.30
CA ASP A 89 16.09 5.14 -3.26
C ASP A 89 16.22 3.63 -3.28
N GLN A 90 16.20 3.00 -2.11
CA GLN A 90 16.27 1.55 -1.99
C GLN A 90 15.09 0.88 -2.69
N LYS A 91 13.87 1.39 -2.51
CA LYS A 91 12.67 0.86 -3.18
C LYS A 91 12.78 0.99 -4.69
N GLY A 92 13.39 2.07 -5.18
CA GLY A 92 13.62 2.25 -6.61
C GLY A 92 14.57 1.18 -7.15
N ARG A 93 15.68 0.92 -6.44
CA ARG A 93 16.65 -0.12 -6.84
C ARG A 93 16.05 -1.52 -6.81
N GLU A 94 15.07 -1.76 -5.93
CA GLU A 94 14.39 -3.05 -5.83
C GLU A 94 13.28 -3.20 -6.86
N GLY A 95 13.00 -2.16 -7.65
CA GLY A 95 11.95 -2.19 -8.66
C GLY A 95 10.53 -2.08 -8.10
N VAL A 96 10.40 -1.57 -6.88
CA VAL A 96 9.08 -1.40 -6.22
C VAL A 96 8.63 0.06 -6.17
N SER A 97 9.38 0.96 -6.82
CA SER A 97 8.99 2.36 -6.97
C SER A 97 8.98 2.72 -8.45
N PRO A 98 7.81 2.88 -9.08
CA PRO A 98 7.71 3.09 -10.53
C PRO A 98 8.47 4.32 -11.06
N SER A 99 8.60 5.38 -10.27
CA SER A 99 9.29 6.59 -10.72
C SER A 99 10.81 6.42 -10.82
N LEU A 100 11.37 5.42 -10.13
CA LEU A 100 12.82 5.16 -10.13
C LEU A 100 13.20 3.95 -10.98
N ASP A 101 12.23 3.20 -11.46
CA ASP A 101 12.43 2.05 -12.33
C ASP A 101 12.01 2.42 -13.75
N ALA A 102 12.99 2.58 -14.65
CA ALA A 102 12.73 2.96 -16.04
C ALA A 102 11.80 1.98 -16.76
N ARG A 103 11.79 0.71 -16.37
CA ARG A 103 10.92 -0.29 -16.98
C ARG A 103 9.47 -0.11 -16.58
N ALA A 104 9.22 0.45 -15.41
CA ALA A 104 7.86 0.69 -14.92
C ALA A 104 7.22 1.89 -15.63
N THR A 105 8.02 2.78 -16.20
CA THR A 105 7.54 3.98 -16.89
C THR A 105 7.47 3.78 -18.41
N ALA A 106 8.00 2.71 -18.91
CA ALA A 106 7.94 2.38 -20.32
C ALA A 106 6.60 1.70 -20.65
#